data_ffbac3a02ef2da59d3bf733fa52bb0c8
#
_entry.id   ffbac3a02ef2da59d3bf733fa52bb0c8
#
_cell.length_a   1.000
_cell.length_b   1.000
_cell.length_c   1.000
_cell.angle_alpha   90.00
_cell.angle_beta   90.00
_cell.angle_gamma   90.00
#
_symmetry.space_group_name_H-M   'P 1'
#
loop_
_entity.id
_entity.type
_entity.pdbx_description
1 polymer ?
#
loop_
_entity_poly.entity_id
_entity_poly.type
_entity_poly.pdbx_seq_one_letter_code
_entity_poly.pdbx_strand_id
1 'polypeptide(L)'
;NIYGYVRVSTTEQVINGISIDTQKDLINDFAMNKFGKEVDEFFVDAGVSGTIPITERAESRRLTDTMDEHDVIISTRLDRLSRSSGDLLQTIPIFEETGVTYYLCEQFGDMPISYPKKKNKSSLHSKFDMNEMVNKIMVMVLSAVAEIEHGSTVDKFKEGKLAWAPKGYSIGGTA
;
A
#
# COMPACT_ATOMS: atom_id res chain seq x y z
N ASN A 1 11.09 -15.66 2.26
CA ASN A 1 10.10 -15.38 3.33
C ASN A 1 8.83 -14.77 2.76
N ILE A 2 7.76 -14.76 3.57
CA ILE A 2 6.51 -14.05 3.28
C ILE A 2 6.31 -12.99 4.38
N TYR A 3 6.24 -11.74 3.99
CA TYR A 3 6.07 -10.61 4.89
C TYR A 3 4.70 -9.96 4.72
N GLY A 4 4.03 -9.63 5.82
CA GLY A 4 2.80 -8.86 5.83
C GLY A 4 3.07 -7.39 6.16
N TYR A 5 2.60 -6.45 5.32
CA TYR A 5 2.66 -5.03 5.65
C TYR A 5 1.27 -4.49 5.94
N VAL A 6 1.11 -3.90 7.11
CA VAL A 6 -0.14 -3.35 7.64
C VAL A 6 0.05 -1.88 8.02
N ARG A 7 -0.89 -1.04 7.61
CA ARG A 7 -0.92 0.36 8.04
C ARG A 7 -2.34 0.77 8.43
N VAL A 8 -2.45 1.48 9.53
CA VAL A 8 -3.69 2.17 9.95
C VAL A 8 -3.36 3.58 10.40
N SER A 9 -4.13 4.57 9.96
CA SER A 9 -4.05 5.93 10.50
C SER A 9 -4.92 6.03 11.77
N THR A 10 -4.66 7.04 12.59
CA THR A 10 -5.47 7.32 13.80
C THR A 10 -6.94 7.55 13.44
N THR A 11 -7.20 8.20 12.31
CA THR A 11 -8.56 8.47 11.82
C THR A 11 -9.25 7.20 11.33
N GLU A 12 -8.54 6.29 10.67
CA GLU A 12 -9.10 5.02 10.17
C GLU A 12 -9.46 4.07 11.30
N GLN A 13 -8.70 4.07 12.39
CA GLN A 13 -9.02 3.28 13.59
C GLN A 13 -10.37 3.68 14.20
N VAL A 14 -10.72 4.97 14.12
CA VAL A 14 -11.94 5.51 14.72
C VAL A 14 -13.16 5.35 13.79
N ILE A 15 -12.98 5.47 12.47
CA ILE A 15 -14.11 5.64 11.54
C ILE A 15 -14.45 4.36 10.77
N ASN A 16 -13.48 3.58 10.33
CA ASN A 16 -13.71 2.53 9.32
C ASN A 16 -13.65 1.09 9.84
N GLY A 17 -13.41 0.86 11.13
CA GLY A 17 -13.43 -0.49 11.72
C GLY A 17 -12.45 -1.52 11.12
N ILE A 18 -11.63 -1.13 10.15
CA ILE A 18 -10.59 -2.02 9.60
C ILE A 18 -9.43 -2.05 10.58
N SER A 19 -9.48 -3.02 11.49
CA SER A 19 -8.46 -3.20 12.50
C SER A 19 -7.16 -3.76 11.91
N ILE A 20 -6.08 -3.62 12.68
CA ILE A 20 -4.80 -4.28 12.37
C ILE A 20 -5.02 -5.79 12.23
N ASP A 21 -5.80 -6.38 13.14
CA ASP A 21 -6.06 -7.83 13.16
C ASP A 21 -6.81 -8.29 11.91
N THR A 22 -7.86 -7.56 11.49
CA THR A 22 -8.56 -7.86 10.24
C THR A 22 -7.62 -7.84 9.02
N GLN A 23 -6.69 -6.88 8.94
CA GLN A 23 -5.73 -6.85 7.86
C GLN A 23 -4.76 -8.03 7.93
N LYS A 24 -4.30 -8.42 9.12
CA LYS A 24 -3.43 -9.58 9.31
C LYS A 24 -4.13 -10.88 8.90
N ASP A 25 -5.39 -11.06 9.28
CA ASP A 25 -6.18 -12.24 8.92
C ASP A 25 -6.31 -12.37 7.40
N LEU A 26 -6.70 -11.28 6.70
CA LEU A 26 -6.80 -11.26 5.24
C LEU A 26 -5.48 -11.57 4.54
N ILE A 27 -4.37 -11.04 5.05
CA ILE A 27 -3.03 -11.31 4.52
C ILE A 27 -2.61 -12.75 4.75
N ASN A 28 -2.87 -13.31 5.94
CA ASN A 28 -2.60 -14.73 6.24
C ASN A 28 -3.43 -15.66 5.39
N ASP A 29 -4.73 -15.40 5.24
CA ASP A 29 -5.63 -16.19 4.38
C ASP A 29 -5.13 -16.20 2.94
N PHE A 30 -4.71 -15.05 2.42
CA PHE A 30 -4.12 -14.97 1.08
C PHE A 30 -2.81 -15.78 0.99
N ALA A 31 -1.91 -15.65 1.96
CA ALA A 31 -0.65 -16.38 2.00
C ALA A 31 -0.86 -17.89 2.03
N MET A 32 -1.76 -18.36 2.88
CA MET A 32 -2.13 -19.77 2.98
C MET A 32 -2.73 -20.31 1.67
N ASN A 33 -3.66 -19.57 1.08
CA ASN A 33 -4.33 -20.00 -0.14
C ASN A 33 -3.38 -20.03 -1.34
N LYS A 34 -2.47 -19.07 -1.45
CA LYS A 34 -1.58 -18.93 -2.60
C LYS A 34 -0.28 -19.70 -2.49
N PHE A 35 0.31 -19.74 -1.30
CA PHE A 35 1.65 -20.29 -1.06
C PHE A 35 1.64 -21.52 -0.15
N GLY A 36 0.51 -21.85 0.47
CA GLY A 36 0.41 -22.95 1.44
C GLY A 36 1.19 -22.70 2.74
N LYS A 37 1.49 -21.44 3.06
CA LYS A 37 2.32 -21.02 4.18
C LYS A 37 1.77 -19.75 4.81
N GLU A 38 1.85 -19.64 6.14
CA GLU A 38 1.54 -18.42 6.87
C GLU A 38 2.61 -17.35 6.66
N VAL A 39 2.28 -16.11 7.00
CA VAL A 39 3.21 -14.98 7.00
C VAL A 39 4.29 -15.20 8.07
N ASP A 40 5.55 -15.00 7.69
CA ASP A 40 6.69 -15.19 8.59
C ASP A 40 6.80 -14.03 9.60
N GLU A 41 6.52 -12.80 9.15
CA GLU A 41 6.58 -11.60 9.99
C GLU A 41 5.64 -10.50 9.48
N PHE A 42 5.06 -9.74 10.43
CA PHE A 42 4.23 -8.56 10.13
C PHE A 42 4.95 -7.27 10.51
N PHE A 43 4.94 -6.32 9.59
CA PHE A 43 5.41 -4.94 9.77
C PHE A 43 4.19 -4.02 9.88
N VAL A 44 4.02 -3.35 11.02
CA VAL A 44 2.78 -2.65 11.36
C VAL A 44 3.03 -1.18 11.68
N ASP A 45 2.69 -0.29 10.78
CA ASP A 45 2.70 1.16 10.98
C ASP A 45 1.35 1.63 11.56
N ALA A 46 1.20 1.53 12.89
CA ALA A 46 0.01 1.94 13.62
C ALA A 46 -0.02 3.45 13.86
N GLY A 47 -1.14 4.09 13.57
CA GLY A 47 -1.32 5.54 13.76
C GLY A 47 -0.59 6.40 12.72
N VAL A 48 -0.06 5.80 11.65
CA VAL A 48 0.74 6.47 10.64
C VAL A 48 -0.12 6.88 9.44
N SER A 49 -0.05 8.15 9.04
CA SER A 49 -0.77 8.65 7.87
C SER A 49 -0.25 8.04 6.57
N GLY A 50 -1.16 7.70 5.65
CA GLY A 50 -0.79 7.25 4.30
C GLY A 50 -0.16 8.34 3.42
N THR A 51 -0.14 9.60 3.88
CA THR A 51 0.55 10.72 3.20
C THR A 51 2.04 10.79 3.53
N ILE A 52 2.49 10.09 4.59
CA ILE A 52 3.91 9.95 4.90
C ILE A 52 4.50 8.95 3.90
N PRO A 53 5.59 9.28 3.18
CA PRO A 53 6.24 8.37 2.26
C PRO A 53 6.60 7.04 2.93
N ILE A 54 6.49 5.93 2.20
CA ILE A 54 6.76 4.60 2.74
C ILE A 54 8.20 4.49 3.28
N THR A 55 9.14 5.15 2.64
CA THR A 55 10.54 5.21 3.04
C THR A 55 10.81 5.95 4.35
N GLU A 56 9.84 6.70 4.85
CA GLU A 56 9.95 7.49 6.09
C GLU A 56 9.22 6.85 7.28
N ARG A 57 8.40 5.82 7.05
CA ARG A 57 7.68 5.12 8.12
C ARG A 57 8.59 4.11 8.79
N ALA A 58 8.45 3.95 10.11
CA ALA A 58 9.36 3.12 10.91
C ALA A 58 9.35 1.65 10.49
N GLU A 59 8.16 1.04 10.42
CA GLU A 59 8.04 -0.38 10.12
C GLU A 59 8.22 -0.69 8.63
N SER A 60 7.83 0.22 7.73
CA SER A 60 8.14 0.00 6.31
C SER A 60 9.63 0.12 6.00
N ARG A 61 10.38 0.98 6.71
CA ARG A 61 11.85 1.02 6.61
C ARG A 61 12.46 -0.28 7.11
N ARG A 62 12.00 -0.76 8.27
CA ARG A 62 12.45 -2.06 8.80
C ARG A 62 12.16 -3.20 7.81
N LEU A 63 11.00 -3.17 7.15
CA LEU A 63 10.68 -4.12 6.07
C LEU A 63 11.69 -4.01 4.92
N THR A 64 11.95 -2.80 4.41
CA THR A 64 12.90 -2.62 3.31
C THR A 64 14.34 -3.01 3.66
N ASP A 65 14.72 -2.85 4.94
CA ASP A 65 16.04 -3.28 5.44
C ASP A 65 16.14 -4.81 5.66
N THR A 66 14.99 -5.48 5.83
CA THR A 66 14.90 -6.93 6.13
C THR A 66 14.71 -7.78 4.87
N MET A 67 13.98 -7.25 3.86
CA MET A 67 13.62 -8.00 2.66
C MET A 67 14.83 -8.35 1.80
N ASP A 68 14.81 -9.53 1.20
CA ASP A 68 15.87 -10.04 0.33
C ASP A 68 15.27 -10.56 -0.99
N GLU A 69 16.13 -10.91 -1.94
CA GLU A 69 15.72 -11.45 -3.25
C GLU A 69 14.85 -12.71 -3.07
N HIS A 70 13.75 -12.76 -3.81
CA HIS A 70 12.72 -13.81 -3.78
C HIS A 70 11.76 -13.78 -2.58
N ASP A 71 11.86 -12.80 -1.70
CA ASP A 71 10.85 -12.60 -0.66
C ASP A 71 9.52 -12.10 -1.27
N VAL A 72 8.45 -12.40 -0.56
CA VAL A 72 7.09 -11.98 -0.92
C VAL A 72 6.58 -11.00 0.11
N ILE A 73 6.02 -9.88 -0.35
CA ILE A 73 5.36 -8.90 0.50
C ILE A 73 3.88 -8.89 0.16
N ILE A 74 3.02 -8.87 1.17
CA ILE A 74 1.57 -8.83 1.01
C ILE A 74 1.01 -7.70 1.86
N SER A 75 0.15 -6.87 1.28
CA SER A 75 -0.73 -5.96 2.02
C SER A 75 -2.15 -6.06 1.49
N THR A 76 -3.11 -5.46 2.18
CA THR A 76 -4.52 -5.58 1.77
C THR A 76 -4.81 -4.71 0.55
N ARG A 77 -4.43 -3.43 0.57
CA ARG A 77 -4.80 -2.43 -0.43
C ARG A 77 -3.67 -1.46 -0.72
N LEU A 78 -3.74 -0.82 -1.89
CA LEU A 78 -2.74 0.16 -2.33
C LEU A 78 -2.62 1.37 -1.39
N ASP A 79 -3.73 1.83 -0.81
CA ASP A 79 -3.74 2.94 0.15
C ASP A 79 -3.04 2.63 1.48
N ARG A 80 -2.76 1.36 1.76
CA ARG A 80 -1.84 0.95 2.86
C ARG A 80 -0.41 1.29 2.49
N LEU A 81 -0.03 1.06 1.25
CA LEU A 81 1.31 1.37 0.73
C LEU A 81 1.51 2.89 0.62
N SER A 82 0.69 3.56 -0.19
CA SER A 82 0.71 5.01 -0.32
C SER A 82 -0.65 5.57 -0.77
N ARG A 83 -0.91 6.84 -0.45
CA ARG A 83 -2.02 7.63 -0.98
C ARG A 83 -1.60 8.60 -2.08
N SER A 84 -0.33 8.60 -2.46
CA SER A 84 0.23 9.45 -3.51
C SER A 84 0.75 8.59 -4.66
N SER A 85 0.32 8.86 -5.87
CA SER A 85 0.84 8.21 -7.08
C SER A 85 2.33 8.49 -7.27
N GLY A 86 2.78 9.69 -6.89
CA GLY A 86 4.21 10.05 -6.93
C GLY A 86 5.07 9.20 -6.00
N ASP A 87 4.61 8.93 -4.78
CA ASP A 87 5.31 8.06 -3.83
C ASP A 87 5.33 6.60 -4.31
N LEU A 88 4.23 6.10 -4.86
CA LEU A 88 4.17 4.75 -5.44
C LEU A 88 5.13 4.56 -6.61
N LEU A 89 5.24 5.54 -7.50
CA LEU A 89 6.17 5.50 -8.63
C LEU A 89 7.65 5.48 -8.18
N GLN A 90 7.95 6.00 -7.00
CA GLN A 90 9.29 5.93 -6.40
C GLN A 90 9.50 4.64 -5.60
N THR A 91 8.45 4.11 -5.00
CA THR A 91 8.54 2.95 -4.10
C THR A 91 8.57 1.62 -4.85
N ILE A 92 7.77 1.45 -5.91
CA ILE A 92 7.71 0.19 -6.66
C ILE A 92 9.09 -0.22 -7.23
N PRO A 93 9.90 0.69 -7.81
CA PRO A 93 11.25 0.35 -8.24
C PRO A 93 12.16 -0.22 -7.15
N ILE A 94 11.98 0.20 -5.88
CA ILE A 94 12.76 -0.34 -4.75
C ILE A 94 12.50 -1.84 -4.60
N PHE A 95 11.24 -2.27 -4.64
CA PHE A 95 10.88 -3.68 -4.57
C PHE A 95 11.36 -4.47 -5.79
N GLU A 96 11.25 -3.90 -6.99
CA GLU A 96 11.73 -4.52 -8.22
C GLU A 96 13.26 -4.72 -8.21
N GLU A 97 14.01 -3.74 -7.70
CA GLU A 97 15.48 -3.78 -7.62
C GLU A 97 15.98 -4.75 -6.57
N THR A 98 15.32 -4.83 -5.42
CA THR A 98 15.62 -5.82 -4.39
C THR A 98 15.27 -7.24 -4.85
N GLY A 99 14.35 -7.39 -5.79
CA GLY A 99 13.95 -8.68 -6.33
C GLY A 99 12.82 -9.34 -5.55
N VAL A 100 12.01 -8.54 -4.84
CA VAL A 100 10.83 -9.01 -4.12
C VAL A 100 9.57 -8.95 -4.99
N THR A 101 8.60 -9.80 -4.66
CA THR A 101 7.27 -9.80 -5.29
C THR A 101 6.25 -9.20 -4.34
N TYR A 102 5.50 -8.17 -4.76
CA TYR A 102 4.52 -7.49 -3.90
C TYR A 102 3.09 -7.73 -4.35
N TYR A 103 2.22 -8.18 -3.43
CA TYR A 103 0.80 -8.45 -3.66
C TYR A 103 -0.12 -7.51 -2.88
N LEU A 104 -1.29 -7.20 -3.48
CA LEU A 104 -2.41 -6.51 -2.85
C LEU A 104 -3.61 -7.45 -2.82
N CYS A 105 -3.80 -8.17 -1.70
CA CYS A 105 -4.73 -9.30 -1.63
C CYS A 105 -6.21 -8.94 -1.84
N GLU A 106 -6.63 -7.71 -1.54
CA GLU A 106 -8.01 -7.26 -1.75
C GLU A 106 -8.25 -6.56 -3.11
N GLN A 107 -7.19 -6.15 -3.83
CA GLN A 107 -7.38 -5.35 -5.04
C GLN A 107 -7.03 -6.08 -6.33
N PHE A 108 -5.98 -6.88 -6.33
CA PHE A 108 -5.47 -7.54 -7.55
C PHE A 108 -5.49 -9.06 -7.48
N GLY A 109 -5.92 -9.62 -6.35
CA GLY A 109 -5.91 -11.06 -6.15
C GLY A 109 -4.52 -11.64 -6.38
N ASP A 110 -4.43 -12.56 -7.33
CA ASP A 110 -3.19 -13.29 -7.62
C ASP A 110 -2.15 -12.53 -8.45
N MET A 111 -2.46 -11.32 -8.90
CA MET A 111 -1.54 -10.52 -9.71
C MET A 111 -0.69 -9.60 -8.82
N PRO A 112 0.65 -9.73 -8.81
CA PRO A 112 1.50 -8.84 -8.04
C PRO A 112 1.64 -7.47 -8.70
N ILE A 113 1.88 -6.44 -7.90
CA ILE A 113 2.14 -5.06 -8.37
C ILE A 113 3.62 -4.80 -8.65
N SER A 114 4.49 -5.69 -8.19
CA SER A 114 5.94 -5.62 -8.44
C SER A 114 6.46 -7.02 -8.74
N TYR A 115 7.42 -7.10 -9.65
CA TYR A 115 8.13 -8.33 -10.02
C TYR A 115 9.63 -8.11 -9.91
N PRO A 116 10.40 -9.16 -9.55
CA PRO A 116 11.85 -9.11 -9.58
C PRO A 116 12.37 -8.69 -10.96
N LYS A 117 13.24 -7.69 -11.02
CA LYS A 117 13.94 -7.38 -12.28
C LYS A 117 14.86 -8.54 -12.65
N LYS A 118 14.69 -9.11 -13.85
CA LYS A 118 15.60 -10.12 -14.37
C LYS A 118 17.01 -9.53 -14.51
N LYS A 119 17.95 -10.02 -13.70
CA LYS A 119 19.37 -9.56 -13.70
C LYS A 119 20.13 -9.81 -15.03
N ASN A 120 19.61 -10.63 -15.94
CA ASN A 120 20.25 -10.97 -17.22
C ASN A 120 19.62 -10.24 -18.42
N LYS A 121 20.00 -8.97 -18.63
CA LYS A 121 19.83 -8.29 -19.93
C LYS A 121 21.10 -8.46 -20.78
N SER A 122 21.44 -9.67 -21.15
CA SER A 122 22.44 -9.94 -22.18
C SER A 122 21.78 -10.49 -23.45
N SER A 123 20.81 -9.77 -24.01
CA SER A 123 20.47 -9.91 -25.41
C SER A 123 19.79 -8.64 -25.92
N LEU A 124 20.27 -8.14 -27.05
CA LEU A 124 19.73 -7.01 -27.81
C LEU A 124 18.25 -7.19 -28.25
N HIS A 125 17.59 -8.28 -27.84
CA HIS A 125 16.18 -8.54 -28.00
C HIS A 125 15.57 -8.76 -26.61
N SER A 126 15.57 -7.72 -25.77
CA SER A 126 14.69 -7.69 -24.59
C SER A 126 13.25 -7.79 -25.11
N LYS A 127 12.68 -9.01 -25.10
CA LYS A 127 11.26 -9.18 -25.33
C LYS A 127 10.56 -8.24 -24.36
N PHE A 128 9.86 -7.26 -24.92
CA PHE A 128 8.97 -6.35 -24.23
C PHE A 128 8.04 -7.20 -23.36
N ASP A 129 8.21 -7.16 -22.04
CA ASP A 129 7.36 -7.94 -21.14
C ASP A 129 6.04 -7.20 -21.00
N MET A 130 5.07 -7.63 -21.80
CA MET A 130 3.73 -7.05 -21.83
C MET A 130 3.09 -7.05 -20.44
N ASN A 131 3.35 -8.07 -19.63
CA ASN A 131 2.78 -8.19 -18.29
C ASN A 131 3.36 -7.13 -17.35
N GLU A 132 4.67 -6.88 -17.42
CA GLU A 132 5.33 -5.80 -16.64
C GLU A 132 4.74 -4.44 -17.00
N MET A 133 4.52 -4.17 -18.28
CA MET A 133 3.93 -2.91 -18.73
C MET A 133 2.46 -2.77 -18.32
N VAL A 134 1.67 -3.80 -18.47
CA VAL A 134 0.26 -3.82 -18.06
C VAL A 134 0.15 -3.56 -16.56
N ASN A 135 1.00 -4.17 -15.74
CA ASN A 135 1.02 -3.93 -14.30
C ASN A 135 1.37 -2.48 -13.96
N LYS A 136 2.39 -1.91 -14.58
CA LYS A 136 2.74 -0.49 -14.38
C LYS A 136 1.59 0.43 -14.73
N ILE A 137 0.91 0.19 -15.84
CA ILE A 137 -0.27 0.97 -16.24
C ILE A 137 -1.40 0.79 -15.23
N MET A 138 -1.68 -0.43 -14.78
CA MET A 138 -2.71 -0.69 -13.78
C MET A 138 -2.41 0.03 -12.46
N VAL A 139 -1.18 -0.05 -11.97
CA VAL A 139 -0.77 0.67 -10.74
C VAL A 139 -0.95 2.17 -10.92
N MET A 140 -0.56 2.74 -12.06
CA MET A 140 -0.75 4.17 -12.34
C MET A 140 -2.23 4.57 -12.34
N VAL A 141 -3.08 3.81 -13.02
CA VAL A 141 -4.52 4.09 -13.09
C VAL A 141 -5.16 4.02 -11.71
N LEU A 142 -4.83 3.01 -10.92
CA LEU A 142 -5.40 2.86 -9.59
C LEU A 142 -4.88 3.87 -8.58
N SER A 143 -3.62 4.27 -8.73
CA SER A 143 -3.07 5.39 -7.95
C SER A 143 -3.84 6.68 -8.24
N ALA A 144 -4.13 6.96 -9.51
CA ALA A 144 -4.93 8.12 -9.91
C ALA A 144 -6.37 8.04 -9.36
N VAL A 145 -7.00 6.87 -9.40
CA VAL A 145 -8.34 6.66 -8.80
C VAL A 145 -8.31 6.86 -7.30
N ALA A 146 -7.31 6.33 -6.60
CA ALA A 146 -7.15 6.51 -5.15
C ALA A 146 -6.95 7.98 -4.76
N GLU A 147 -6.23 8.76 -5.57
CA GLU A 147 -6.07 10.22 -5.37
C GLU A 147 -7.40 10.96 -5.55
N ILE A 148 -8.17 10.63 -6.57
CA ILE A 148 -9.49 11.24 -6.83
C ILE A 148 -10.45 10.92 -5.67
N GLU A 149 -10.51 9.68 -5.22
CA GLU A 149 -11.34 9.28 -4.07
C GLU A 149 -10.93 10.02 -2.79
N HIS A 150 -9.64 10.16 -2.56
CA HIS A 150 -9.14 10.89 -1.39
C HIS A 150 -9.45 12.39 -1.47
N GLY A 151 -9.27 13.01 -2.63
CA GLY A 151 -9.63 14.42 -2.88
C GLY A 151 -11.12 14.66 -2.62
N SER A 152 -12.00 13.82 -3.16
CA SER A 152 -13.46 13.93 -2.96
C SER A 152 -13.88 13.75 -1.50
N THR A 153 -13.18 12.94 -0.73
CA THR A 153 -13.44 12.73 0.71
C THR A 153 -13.03 13.95 1.53
N VAL A 154 -11.87 14.54 1.21
CA VAL A 154 -11.39 15.78 1.88
C VAL A 154 -12.34 16.94 1.59
N ASP A 155 -12.84 17.08 0.37
CA ASP A 155 -13.75 18.16 -0.01
C ASP A 155 -15.12 18.00 0.68
N LYS A 156 -15.67 16.80 0.76
CA LYS A 156 -16.88 16.50 1.55
C LYS A 156 -16.70 16.82 3.04
N PHE A 157 -15.52 16.58 3.58
CA PHE A 157 -15.21 16.93 4.99
C PHE A 157 -15.14 18.44 5.20
N LYS A 158 -14.56 19.21 4.24
CA LYS A 158 -14.52 20.67 4.27
C LYS A 158 -15.93 21.26 4.15
N GLU A 159 -16.74 20.75 3.24
CA GLU A 159 -18.12 21.17 3.07
C GLU A 159 -18.98 20.87 4.31
N GLY A 160 -18.81 19.69 4.91
CA GLY A 160 -19.45 19.33 6.16
C GLY A 160 -19.08 20.29 7.31
N LYS A 161 -17.80 20.66 7.46
CA LYS A 161 -17.35 21.64 8.45
C LYS A 161 -17.96 23.02 8.21
N LEU A 162 -18.00 23.48 6.97
CA LEU A 162 -18.62 24.75 6.60
C LEU A 162 -20.14 24.78 6.85
N ALA A 163 -20.83 23.65 6.64
CA ALA A 163 -22.28 23.55 6.90
C ALA A 163 -22.63 23.59 8.40
N TRP A 164 -21.70 23.24 9.29
CA TRP A 164 -21.90 23.27 10.75
C TRP A 164 -21.45 24.58 11.39
N ALA A 165 -20.54 25.33 10.75
CA ALA A 165 -20.04 26.62 11.26
C ALA A 165 -21.15 27.65 11.55
N PRO A 166 -22.20 27.82 10.71
CA PRO A 166 -23.28 28.77 10.97
C PRO A 166 -24.16 28.44 12.17
N LYS A 167 -24.09 27.20 12.70
CA LYS A 167 -24.92 26.75 13.83
C LYS A 167 -24.26 26.97 15.20
N GLY A 168 -23.17 27.72 15.27
CA GLY A 168 -22.53 28.10 16.52
C GLY A 168 -21.82 26.97 17.27
N TYR A 169 -21.58 25.84 16.64
CA TYR A 169 -20.79 24.76 17.24
C TYR A 169 -19.30 25.02 17.02
N SER A 170 -18.54 25.10 18.12
CA SER A 170 -17.07 25.17 18.08
C SER A 170 -16.52 23.85 17.55
N ILE A 171 -15.91 23.88 16.37
CA ILE A 171 -15.22 22.74 15.80
C ILE A 171 -13.78 22.74 16.31
N GLY A 172 -13.59 22.10 17.47
CA GLY A 172 -12.28 21.75 17.96
C GLY A 172 -11.31 22.90 18.08
N GLY A 173 -11.36 23.59 19.15
CA GLY A 173 -10.35 24.53 19.55
C GLY A 173 -10.09 24.32 21.00
N THR A 174 -8.98 23.88 21.33
CA THR A 174 -8.48 23.96 22.68
C THR A 174 -7.50 25.09 22.82
N ALA A 175 -7.66 25.78 23.86
CA ALA A 175 -6.57 26.52 24.45
C ALA A 175 -5.45 25.57 24.90
#